data_63ebe9b54f05d7a32f3c9fb8f6f4348e
#
_entry.id   63ebe9b54f05d7a32f3c9fb8f6f4348e
#
_cell.length_a   1.000
_cell.length_b   1.000
_cell.length_c   1.000
_cell.angle_alpha   90.00
_cell.angle_beta   90.00
_cell.angle_gamma   90.00
#
_symmetry.space_group_name_H-M   'P 1'
#
loop_
_entity.id
_entity.type
_entity.pdbx_description
1 polymer ?
#
loop_
_entity_poly.entity_id
_entity_poly.type
_entity_poly.pdbx_seq_one_letter_code
_entity_poly.pdbx_strand_id
1 'polypeptide(L)'
;MNHLEYIRVNQNTSTVFVFIHGIVGSPNHFDDFIPLVPEQYSIYNILLDGHGKSVSDFAKSSMVRWQNQINNLINELENKYDNIYIVAHSLGTLLSFNFAKTSKKIKGMFFLATPLKIILKPSMILTSLKIYLNKIKPSDIKTLEAKRCYSINHSYNIFKYLGWIPRFIELFKKAKQTRKITSNITIPTYIYMSNKDEVVSRKSMKYLKNNNFKTYILKNSQHFYYDEYDKTFLLNEFNNFVQTTKNI
;
A
#
# COMPACT_ATOMS: atom_id res chain seq x y z
N MET A 1 17.64 -3.95 -7.68
CA MET A 1 17.09 -3.63 -6.35
C MET A 1 16.49 -4.90 -5.78
N ASN A 2 16.75 -5.21 -4.52
CA ASN A 2 16.10 -6.34 -3.87
C ASN A 2 14.77 -5.87 -3.28
N HIS A 3 13.69 -6.59 -3.61
CA HIS A 3 12.35 -6.33 -3.09
C HIS A 3 12.06 -7.35 -1.98
N LEU A 4 12.71 -7.18 -0.83
CA LEU A 4 12.64 -8.12 0.28
C LEU A 4 11.67 -7.62 1.35
N GLU A 5 11.09 -8.57 2.07
CA GLU A 5 10.39 -8.26 3.32
C GLU A 5 11.39 -7.69 4.34
N TYR A 6 10.90 -6.80 5.18
CA TYR A 6 11.63 -6.33 6.34
C TYR A 6 10.83 -6.63 7.61
N ILE A 7 11.39 -7.45 8.48
CA ILE A 7 10.77 -7.84 9.74
C ILE A 7 11.71 -7.45 10.89
N ARG A 8 11.18 -6.67 11.82
CA ARG A 8 11.82 -6.38 13.11
C ARG A 8 10.89 -6.85 14.22
N VAL A 9 11.33 -7.82 14.99
CA VAL A 9 10.58 -8.34 16.15
C VAL A 9 11.26 -7.88 17.43
N ASN A 10 10.50 -7.17 18.25
CA ASN A 10 10.90 -6.83 19.62
C ASN A 10 10.00 -7.61 20.59
N GLN A 11 10.62 -8.42 21.45
CA GLN A 11 9.88 -9.30 22.39
C GLN A 11 9.23 -8.54 23.54
N ASN A 12 9.71 -7.32 23.84
CA ASN A 12 9.27 -6.50 24.95
C ASN A 12 8.21 -5.47 24.58
N THR A 13 7.49 -5.67 23.48
CA THR A 13 6.46 -4.74 23.03
C THR A 13 5.13 -5.44 22.80
N SER A 14 4.04 -4.75 23.15
CA SER A 14 2.67 -5.13 22.76
C SER A 14 2.22 -4.49 21.45
N THR A 15 3.09 -3.73 20.77
CA THR A 15 2.75 -2.92 19.59
C THR A 15 3.51 -3.35 18.35
N VAL A 16 2.77 -3.50 17.21
CA VAL A 16 3.34 -3.85 15.92
C VAL A 16 2.78 -2.97 14.80
N PHE A 17 3.66 -2.62 13.86
CA PHE A 17 3.32 -1.95 12.60
C PHE A 17 3.38 -2.94 11.45
N VAL A 18 2.31 -3.01 10.65
CA VAL A 18 2.23 -3.87 9.47
C VAL A 18 2.13 -3.01 8.22
N PHE A 19 3.09 -3.15 7.32
CA PHE A 19 3.16 -2.41 6.06
C PHE A 19 2.74 -3.30 4.89
N ILE A 20 1.78 -2.84 4.07
CA ILE A 20 1.17 -3.62 3.00
C ILE A 20 1.19 -2.81 1.70
N HIS A 21 2.02 -3.21 0.75
CA HIS A 21 2.22 -2.52 -0.52
C HIS A 21 1.07 -2.70 -1.53
N GLY A 22 1.12 -1.97 -2.64
CA GLY A 22 0.15 -2.01 -3.73
C GLY A 22 0.38 -3.14 -4.74
N ILE A 23 -0.54 -3.26 -5.72
CA ILE A 23 -0.39 -4.19 -6.85
C ILE A 23 0.87 -3.85 -7.65
N VAL A 24 1.59 -4.86 -8.10
CA VAL A 24 2.93 -4.81 -8.73
C VAL A 24 3.98 -4.03 -7.91
N GLY A 25 3.63 -3.63 -6.68
CA GLY A 25 4.49 -2.88 -5.77
C GLY A 25 5.45 -3.77 -4.97
N SER A 26 6.12 -3.16 -3.99
CA SER A 26 7.06 -3.84 -3.08
C SER A 26 7.13 -3.16 -1.72
N PRO A 27 7.77 -3.80 -0.73
CA PRO A 27 8.09 -3.20 0.57
C PRO A 27 8.87 -1.90 0.47
N ASN A 28 9.67 -1.69 -0.58
CA ASN A 28 10.48 -0.48 -0.79
C ASN A 28 9.63 0.81 -0.84
N HIS A 29 8.32 0.70 -1.05
CA HIS A 29 7.42 1.86 -1.00
C HIS A 29 7.46 2.56 0.37
N PHE A 30 7.81 1.83 1.41
CA PHE A 30 7.78 2.31 2.79
C PHE A 30 9.16 2.61 3.39
N ASP A 31 10.23 2.65 2.55
CA ASP A 31 11.60 2.89 3.02
C ASP A 31 11.75 4.20 3.82
N ASP A 32 11.00 5.24 3.44
CA ASP A 32 11.03 6.52 4.14
C ASP A 32 10.20 6.53 5.45
N PHE A 33 9.29 5.57 5.62
CA PHE A 33 8.40 5.47 6.79
C PHE A 33 8.96 4.57 7.88
N ILE A 34 9.64 3.49 7.50
CA ILE A 34 10.21 2.51 8.43
C ILE A 34 11.11 3.16 9.51
N PRO A 35 12.02 4.09 9.17
CA PRO A 35 12.89 4.72 10.17
C PRO A 35 12.14 5.59 11.20
N LEU A 36 10.90 5.98 10.91
CA LEU A 36 10.07 6.78 11.82
C LEU A 36 9.34 5.93 12.86
N VAL A 37 9.29 4.62 12.68
CA VAL A 37 8.72 3.70 13.68
C VAL A 37 9.77 3.46 14.78
N PRO A 38 9.46 3.83 16.04
CA PRO A 38 10.37 3.65 17.17
C PRO A 38 10.95 2.23 17.26
N GLU A 39 12.22 2.13 17.67
CA GLU A 39 12.93 0.85 17.70
C GLU A 39 12.32 -0.18 18.65
N GLN A 40 11.64 0.27 19.70
CA GLN A 40 10.93 -0.61 20.63
C GLN A 40 9.72 -1.31 20.02
N TYR A 41 9.17 -0.86 18.88
CA TYR A 41 8.02 -1.49 18.24
C TYR A 41 8.44 -2.53 17.19
N SER A 42 7.64 -3.57 17.05
CA SER A 42 7.80 -4.56 16.00
C SER A 42 7.31 -4.04 14.65
N ILE A 43 7.92 -4.51 13.56
CA ILE A 43 7.57 -4.15 12.20
C ILE A 43 7.47 -5.42 11.35
N TYR A 44 6.42 -5.47 10.53
CA TYR A 44 6.26 -6.43 9.43
C TYR A 44 5.99 -5.66 8.14
N ASN A 45 7.01 -5.43 7.33
CA ASN A 45 6.90 -4.85 5.99
C ASN A 45 6.95 -5.99 4.98
N ILE A 46 5.79 -6.44 4.54
CA ILE A 46 5.59 -7.72 3.85
C ILE A 46 5.67 -7.60 2.34
N LEU A 47 6.05 -8.70 1.70
CA LEU A 47 5.97 -8.87 0.25
C LEU A 47 4.79 -9.79 -0.10
N LEU A 48 3.83 -9.28 -0.87
CA LEU A 48 2.64 -10.04 -1.27
C LEU A 48 3.00 -11.20 -2.22
N ASP A 49 2.26 -12.31 -2.13
CA ASP A 49 2.47 -13.49 -2.98
C ASP A 49 2.57 -13.13 -4.46
N GLY A 50 3.56 -13.72 -5.15
CA GLY A 50 3.85 -13.49 -6.56
C GLY A 50 4.63 -12.19 -6.86
N HIS A 51 4.79 -11.27 -5.89
CA HIS A 51 5.64 -10.08 -6.02
C HIS A 51 7.12 -10.42 -5.74
N GLY A 52 8.03 -9.59 -6.21
CA GLY A 52 9.48 -9.86 -6.14
C GLY A 52 9.94 -10.99 -7.08
N LYS A 53 9.08 -11.53 -7.92
CA LYS A 53 9.28 -12.70 -8.76
C LYS A 53 9.04 -12.41 -10.25
N SER A 54 8.88 -13.45 -11.05
CA SER A 54 8.62 -13.31 -12.48
C SER A 54 7.20 -12.84 -12.81
N VAL A 55 7.00 -12.38 -14.05
CA VAL A 55 5.68 -12.08 -14.64
C VAL A 55 4.71 -13.25 -14.48
N SER A 56 5.20 -14.49 -14.64
CA SER A 56 4.40 -15.70 -14.53
C SER A 56 4.01 -16.01 -13.08
N ASP A 57 4.87 -15.73 -12.11
CA ASP A 57 4.56 -15.94 -10.69
C ASP A 57 3.49 -14.96 -10.22
N PHE A 58 3.58 -13.69 -10.63
CA PHE A 58 2.54 -12.72 -10.37
C PHE A 58 1.20 -13.11 -11.02
N ALA A 59 1.22 -13.62 -12.26
CA ALA A 59 0.03 -14.10 -12.96
C ALA A 59 -0.68 -15.27 -12.23
N LYS A 60 0.08 -16.13 -11.53
CA LYS A 60 -0.42 -17.26 -10.74
C LYS A 60 -0.95 -16.87 -9.36
N SER A 61 -0.67 -15.66 -8.89
CA SER A 61 -1.24 -15.16 -7.64
C SER A 61 -2.72 -14.76 -7.81
N SER A 62 -3.37 -14.27 -6.77
CA SER A 62 -4.77 -13.82 -6.85
C SER A 62 -5.14 -12.92 -5.67
N MET A 63 -6.24 -12.18 -5.81
CA MET A 63 -6.81 -11.40 -4.71
C MET A 63 -7.13 -12.26 -3.47
N VAL A 64 -7.54 -13.51 -3.69
CA VAL A 64 -7.83 -14.47 -2.60
C VAL A 64 -6.53 -14.85 -1.88
N ARG A 65 -5.45 -15.13 -2.61
CA ARG A 65 -4.15 -15.47 -2.02
C ARG A 65 -3.60 -14.29 -1.21
N TRP A 66 -3.63 -13.08 -1.76
CA TRP A 66 -3.20 -11.88 -1.04
C TRP A 66 -4.03 -11.63 0.22
N GLN A 67 -5.37 -11.76 0.11
CA GLN A 67 -6.22 -11.61 1.27
C GLN A 67 -5.93 -12.66 2.35
N ASN A 68 -5.76 -13.93 1.96
CA ASN A 68 -5.44 -15.00 2.91
C ASN A 68 -4.06 -14.83 3.54
N GLN A 69 -3.06 -14.38 2.77
CA GLN A 69 -1.72 -14.07 3.31
C GLN A 69 -1.83 -13.05 4.44
N ILE A 70 -2.56 -11.95 4.19
CA ILE A 70 -2.73 -10.90 5.21
C ILE A 70 -3.60 -11.40 6.37
N ASN A 71 -4.69 -12.16 6.11
CA ASN A 71 -5.52 -12.72 7.15
C ASN A 71 -4.70 -13.58 8.12
N ASN A 72 -3.88 -14.48 7.57
CA ASN A 72 -3.06 -15.37 8.39
C ASN A 72 -2.05 -14.57 9.21
N LEU A 73 -1.40 -13.56 8.61
CA LEU A 73 -0.47 -12.69 9.33
C LEU A 73 -1.18 -11.94 10.47
N ILE A 74 -2.30 -11.27 10.20
CA ILE A 74 -3.01 -10.51 11.24
C ILE A 74 -3.46 -11.43 12.37
N ASN A 75 -4.02 -12.60 12.06
CA ASN A 75 -4.43 -13.58 13.07
C ASN A 75 -3.23 -14.03 13.95
N GLU A 76 -2.05 -14.26 13.33
CA GLU A 76 -0.84 -14.57 14.08
C GLU A 76 -0.43 -13.41 15.00
N LEU A 77 -0.45 -12.18 14.48
CA LEU A 77 -0.06 -11.00 15.23
C LEU A 77 -1.04 -10.68 16.37
N GLU A 78 -2.33 -10.95 16.21
CA GLU A 78 -3.33 -10.79 17.28
C GLU A 78 -3.07 -11.70 18.49
N ASN A 79 -2.37 -12.81 18.31
CA ASN A 79 -1.97 -13.68 19.42
C ASN A 79 -0.71 -13.16 20.16
N LYS A 80 0.06 -12.25 19.52
CA LYS A 80 1.35 -11.77 20.05
C LYS A 80 1.33 -10.32 20.52
N TYR A 81 0.45 -9.50 19.94
CA TYR A 81 0.41 -8.06 20.17
C TYR A 81 -1.01 -7.61 20.55
N ASP A 82 -1.11 -6.55 21.33
CA ASP A 82 -2.38 -5.95 21.72
C ASP A 82 -2.74 -4.74 20.84
N ASN A 83 -1.72 -4.12 20.24
CA ASN A 83 -1.86 -2.93 19.42
C ASN A 83 -1.26 -3.17 18.04
N ILE A 84 -2.12 -3.27 17.02
CA ILE A 84 -1.72 -3.45 15.62
C ILE A 84 -2.02 -2.15 14.87
N TYR A 85 -1.03 -1.61 14.18
CA TYR A 85 -1.17 -0.44 13.30
C TYR A 85 -0.88 -0.85 11.87
N ILE A 86 -1.78 -0.48 10.95
CA ILE A 86 -1.63 -0.84 9.53
C ILE A 86 -1.24 0.38 8.72
N VAL A 87 -0.17 0.26 7.97
CA VAL A 87 0.29 1.24 6.98
C VAL A 87 0.18 0.60 5.60
N ALA A 88 -0.64 1.17 4.73
CA ALA A 88 -0.92 0.50 3.47
C ALA A 88 -0.97 1.46 2.28
N HIS A 89 -0.55 0.95 1.12
CA HIS A 89 -0.58 1.68 -0.15
C HIS A 89 -1.46 0.96 -1.16
N SER A 90 -2.29 1.70 -1.87
CA SER A 90 -3.06 1.24 -3.05
C SER A 90 -3.85 -0.05 -2.75
N LEU A 91 -3.58 -1.18 -3.44
CA LEU A 91 -4.20 -2.48 -3.16
C LEU A 91 -4.15 -2.85 -1.68
N GLY A 92 -3.02 -2.60 -1.01
CA GLY A 92 -2.86 -2.89 0.42
C GLY A 92 -3.97 -2.27 1.27
N THR A 93 -4.44 -1.05 0.93
CA THR A 93 -5.54 -0.39 1.65
C THR A 93 -6.87 -1.15 1.49
N LEU A 94 -7.13 -1.69 0.29
CA LEU A 94 -8.34 -2.49 0.03
C LEU A 94 -8.34 -3.82 0.79
N LEU A 95 -7.16 -4.45 0.92
CA LEU A 95 -6.99 -5.65 1.72
C LEU A 95 -7.23 -5.36 3.20
N SER A 96 -6.72 -4.22 3.69
CA SER A 96 -6.81 -3.81 5.09
C SER A 96 -8.23 -3.52 5.57
N PHE A 97 -9.09 -2.97 4.74
CA PHE A 97 -10.49 -2.69 5.12
C PHE A 97 -11.27 -3.92 5.57
N ASN A 98 -10.89 -5.12 5.13
CA ASN A 98 -11.59 -6.34 5.55
C ASN A 98 -11.37 -6.66 7.03
N PHE A 99 -10.16 -6.42 7.56
CA PHE A 99 -9.83 -6.70 8.97
C PHE A 99 -10.41 -5.65 9.90
N ALA A 100 -10.52 -4.43 9.42
CA ALA A 100 -11.05 -3.31 10.18
C ALA A 100 -12.47 -3.54 10.72
N LYS A 101 -13.15 -4.60 10.27
CA LYS A 101 -14.47 -4.99 10.76
C LYS A 101 -14.43 -6.01 11.89
N THR A 102 -13.41 -6.84 11.93
CA THR A 102 -13.37 -8.05 12.78
C THR A 102 -12.33 -7.96 13.88
N SER A 103 -11.23 -7.28 13.64
CA SER A 103 -10.15 -7.15 14.61
C SER A 103 -10.44 -6.10 15.67
N LYS A 104 -10.28 -6.48 16.94
CA LYS A 104 -10.31 -5.56 18.10
C LYS A 104 -8.92 -5.00 18.43
N LYS A 105 -7.87 -5.58 17.86
CA LYS A 105 -6.48 -5.21 18.14
C LYS A 105 -5.90 -4.24 17.13
N ILE A 106 -6.56 -3.97 16.01
CA ILE A 106 -6.18 -2.90 15.09
C ILE A 106 -6.62 -1.57 15.69
N LYS A 107 -5.66 -0.72 16.05
CA LYS A 107 -5.88 0.55 16.75
C LYS A 107 -5.87 1.76 15.82
N GLY A 108 -5.24 1.64 14.66
CA GLY A 108 -5.18 2.74 13.69
C GLY A 108 -4.69 2.28 12.32
N MET A 109 -5.06 3.03 11.29
CA MET A 109 -4.65 2.76 9.91
C MET A 109 -4.14 4.03 9.24
N PHE A 110 -3.05 3.92 8.47
CA PHE A 110 -2.44 5.00 7.69
C PHE A 110 -2.38 4.58 6.22
N PHE A 111 -3.23 5.18 5.39
CA PHE A 111 -3.48 4.75 4.03
C PHE A 111 -3.02 5.75 2.99
N LEU A 112 -2.32 5.25 1.99
CA LEU A 112 -1.81 6.00 0.84
C LEU A 112 -2.52 5.54 -0.43
N ALA A 113 -3.04 6.48 -1.23
CA ALA A 113 -3.63 6.26 -2.54
C ALA A 113 -4.73 5.17 -2.57
N THR A 114 -5.72 5.25 -1.69
CA THR A 114 -6.83 4.27 -1.57
C THR A 114 -7.66 4.17 -2.85
N PRO A 115 -7.63 3.04 -3.60
CA PRO A 115 -8.16 2.95 -4.97
C PRO A 115 -9.64 2.55 -5.02
N LEU A 116 -10.53 3.32 -4.39
CA LEU A 116 -11.97 3.06 -4.46
C LEU A 116 -12.55 3.39 -5.84
N LYS A 117 -11.93 4.29 -6.59
CA LYS A 117 -12.18 4.50 -8.02
C LYS A 117 -10.87 4.53 -8.77
N ILE A 118 -10.66 3.51 -9.59
CA ILE A 118 -9.45 3.33 -10.38
C ILE A 118 -9.63 4.00 -11.74
N ILE A 119 -8.57 4.64 -12.20
CA ILE A 119 -8.40 5.19 -13.55
C ILE A 119 -7.03 4.73 -14.06
N LEU A 120 -6.81 4.83 -15.36
CA LEU A 120 -5.48 4.61 -15.92
C LEU A 120 -5.20 5.76 -16.88
N LYS A 121 -4.37 6.72 -16.46
CA LYS A 121 -3.97 7.82 -17.32
C LYS A 121 -2.88 7.39 -18.29
N PRO A 122 -2.80 7.99 -19.49
CA PRO A 122 -1.73 7.68 -20.47
C PRO A 122 -0.33 7.84 -19.90
N SER A 123 -0.12 8.77 -18.98
CA SER A 123 1.18 8.97 -18.30
C SER A 123 1.65 7.71 -17.56
N MET A 124 0.74 6.94 -16.94
CA MET A 124 1.11 5.68 -16.28
C MET A 124 1.55 4.63 -17.29
N ILE A 125 0.91 4.56 -18.45
CA ILE A 125 1.31 3.65 -19.53
C ILE A 125 2.72 3.99 -20.01
N LEU A 126 3.01 5.28 -20.21
CA LEU A 126 4.35 5.75 -20.60
C LEU A 126 5.40 5.44 -19.54
N THR A 127 5.10 5.64 -18.27
CA THR A 127 5.97 5.28 -17.14
C THR A 127 6.27 3.79 -17.14
N SER A 128 5.24 2.94 -17.28
CA SER A 128 5.38 1.49 -17.36
C SER A 128 6.24 1.05 -18.55
N LEU A 129 6.06 1.70 -19.72
CA LEU A 129 6.85 1.41 -20.90
C LEU A 129 8.33 1.81 -20.74
N LYS A 130 8.61 2.97 -20.13
CA LYS A 130 10.00 3.38 -19.82
C LYS A 130 10.68 2.39 -18.86
N ILE A 131 9.95 1.91 -17.85
CA ILE A 131 10.46 0.89 -16.92
C ILE A 131 10.72 -0.41 -17.66
N TYR A 132 9.77 -0.88 -18.46
CA TYR A 132 9.87 -2.10 -19.26
C TYR A 132 11.09 -2.08 -20.21
N LEU A 133 11.28 -0.98 -20.93
CA LEU A 133 12.38 -0.81 -21.87
C LEU A 133 13.71 -0.46 -21.19
N ASN A 134 13.70 -0.27 -19.87
CA ASN A 134 14.84 0.26 -19.09
C ASN A 134 15.40 1.59 -19.65
N LYS A 135 14.54 2.42 -20.24
CA LYS A 135 14.88 3.73 -20.84
C LYS A 135 14.44 4.86 -19.91
N ILE A 136 15.12 5.01 -18.79
CA ILE A 136 14.82 6.03 -17.78
C ILE A 136 16.00 7.00 -17.71
N LYS A 137 15.76 8.30 -17.94
CA LYS A 137 16.77 9.33 -17.75
C LYS A 137 17.00 9.57 -16.26
N PRO A 138 18.24 9.86 -15.82
CA PRO A 138 18.54 10.19 -14.41
C PRO A 138 17.70 11.36 -13.85
N SER A 139 17.30 12.31 -14.71
CA SER A 139 16.44 13.44 -14.34
C SER A 139 14.94 13.08 -14.22
N ASP A 140 14.52 11.90 -14.64
CA ASP A 140 13.12 11.46 -14.54
C ASP A 140 12.85 10.79 -13.19
N ILE A 141 12.95 11.60 -12.12
CA ILE A 141 12.81 11.17 -10.73
C ILE A 141 11.50 10.41 -10.51
N LYS A 142 10.41 10.83 -11.15
CA LYS A 142 9.08 10.20 -11.02
C LYS A 142 9.08 8.76 -11.50
N THR A 143 9.69 8.51 -12.66
CA THR A 143 9.81 7.15 -13.20
C THR A 143 10.81 6.32 -12.39
N LEU A 144 11.86 6.92 -11.85
CA LEU A 144 12.82 6.25 -10.97
C LEU A 144 12.15 5.78 -9.67
N GLU A 145 11.33 6.62 -9.04
CA GLU A 145 10.56 6.23 -7.84
C GLU A 145 9.54 5.12 -8.14
N ALA A 146 8.82 5.22 -9.27
CA ALA A 146 7.93 4.16 -9.69
C ALA A 146 8.69 2.83 -9.92
N LYS A 147 9.90 2.89 -10.53
CA LYS A 147 10.77 1.72 -10.72
C LYS A 147 11.26 1.16 -9.38
N ARG A 148 11.62 2.01 -8.41
CA ARG A 148 12.04 1.59 -7.06
C ARG A 148 10.96 0.74 -6.36
N CYS A 149 9.70 1.13 -6.56
CA CYS A 149 8.56 0.43 -5.97
C CYS A 149 8.06 -0.77 -6.79
N TYR A 150 8.44 -0.89 -8.06
CA TYR A 150 7.98 -1.96 -8.96
C TYR A 150 8.79 -3.24 -8.76
N SER A 151 8.12 -4.33 -8.35
CA SER A 151 8.80 -5.55 -7.90
C SER A 151 8.83 -6.72 -8.89
N ILE A 152 8.17 -6.61 -10.05
CA ILE A 152 8.06 -7.77 -10.94
C ILE A 152 9.23 -7.80 -11.93
N ASN A 153 9.93 -8.93 -11.99
CA ASN A 153 11.01 -9.13 -12.95
C ASN A 153 10.44 -9.22 -14.38
N HIS A 154 10.98 -8.40 -15.26
CA HIS A 154 10.51 -8.30 -16.66
C HIS A 154 10.63 -9.60 -17.43
N SER A 155 9.73 -9.77 -18.42
CA SER A 155 9.82 -10.81 -19.44
C SER A 155 9.74 -10.17 -20.81
N TYR A 156 10.63 -10.56 -21.74
CA TYR A 156 10.53 -10.14 -23.14
C TYR A 156 9.35 -10.81 -23.88
N ASN A 157 8.80 -11.90 -23.33
CA ASN A 157 7.59 -12.52 -23.85
C ASN A 157 6.35 -11.77 -23.35
N ILE A 158 5.82 -10.88 -24.21
CA ILE A 158 4.65 -10.03 -23.92
C ILE A 158 3.38 -10.85 -23.63
N PHE A 159 3.24 -12.06 -24.20
CA PHE A 159 2.08 -12.91 -23.98
C PHE A 159 1.94 -13.36 -22.50
N LYS A 160 3.05 -13.42 -21.74
CA LYS A 160 3.00 -13.74 -20.31
C LYS A 160 2.21 -12.70 -19.51
N TYR A 161 2.16 -11.44 -19.98
CA TYR A 161 1.39 -10.37 -19.31
C TYR A 161 -0.13 -10.51 -19.47
N LEU A 162 -0.61 -11.34 -20.41
CA LEU A 162 -2.04 -11.65 -20.52
C LEU A 162 -2.57 -12.30 -19.22
N GLY A 163 -1.72 -13.06 -18.51
CA GLY A 163 -2.05 -13.62 -17.19
C GLY A 163 -2.28 -12.57 -16.09
N TRP A 164 -1.94 -11.29 -16.31
CA TRP A 164 -2.19 -10.20 -15.37
C TRP A 164 -3.62 -9.66 -15.46
N ILE A 165 -4.29 -9.84 -16.59
CA ILE A 165 -5.66 -9.34 -16.82
C ILE A 165 -6.61 -9.77 -15.69
N PRO A 166 -6.66 -11.05 -15.28
CA PRO A 166 -7.49 -11.46 -14.13
C PRO A 166 -7.14 -10.72 -12.84
N ARG A 167 -5.87 -10.42 -12.59
CA ARG A 167 -5.41 -9.70 -11.36
C ARG A 167 -5.97 -8.29 -11.30
N PHE A 168 -5.97 -7.58 -12.44
CA PHE A 168 -6.56 -6.25 -12.51
C PHE A 168 -8.09 -6.29 -12.43
N ILE A 169 -8.75 -7.28 -13.07
CA ILE A 169 -10.19 -7.47 -12.92
C ILE A 169 -10.57 -7.70 -11.45
N GLU A 170 -9.81 -8.54 -10.74
CA GLU A 170 -9.99 -8.79 -9.30
C GLU A 170 -9.80 -7.51 -8.47
N LEU A 171 -8.82 -6.66 -8.84
CA LEU A 171 -8.60 -5.36 -8.19
C LEU A 171 -9.84 -4.45 -8.35
N PHE A 172 -10.42 -4.34 -9.55
CA PHE A 172 -11.64 -3.57 -9.77
C PHE A 172 -12.84 -4.11 -8.98
N LYS A 173 -12.98 -5.45 -8.92
CA LYS A 173 -14.02 -6.11 -8.11
C LYS A 173 -13.83 -5.81 -6.63
N LYS A 174 -12.60 -5.92 -6.12
CA LYS A 174 -12.25 -5.63 -4.73
C LYS A 174 -12.55 -4.17 -4.38
N ALA A 175 -12.15 -3.21 -5.23
CA ALA A 175 -12.47 -1.80 -5.04
C ALA A 175 -13.98 -1.56 -4.93
N LYS A 176 -14.79 -2.21 -5.80
CA LYS A 176 -16.26 -2.12 -5.74
C LYS A 176 -16.84 -2.71 -4.46
N GLN A 177 -16.31 -3.83 -3.98
CA GLN A 177 -16.72 -4.46 -2.71
C GLN A 177 -16.37 -3.55 -1.52
N THR A 178 -15.15 -3.02 -1.51
CA THR A 178 -14.67 -2.15 -0.42
C THR A 178 -15.50 -0.88 -0.26
N ARG A 179 -16.00 -0.27 -1.37
CA ARG A 179 -16.89 0.90 -1.30
C ARG A 179 -18.13 0.67 -0.42
N LYS A 180 -18.61 -0.58 -0.31
CA LYS A 180 -19.82 -0.92 0.45
C LYS A 180 -19.57 -1.00 1.95
N ILE A 181 -18.32 -1.07 2.36
CA ILE A 181 -17.95 -1.30 3.77
C ILE A 181 -17.27 -0.12 4.43
N THR A 182 -16.83 0.88 3.66
CA THR A 182 -16.10 2.04 4.20
C THR A 182 -16.88 2.83 5.25
N SER A 183 -18.22 2.91 5.13
CA SER A 183 -19.07 3.57 6.11
C SER A 183 -19.13 2.86 7.47
N ASN A 184 -18.80 1.57 7.52
CA ASN A 184 -18.92 0.74 8.71
C ASN A 184 -17.61 0.55 9.48
N ILE A 185 -16.57 1.28 9.07
CA ILE A 185 -15.25 1.21 9.73
C ILE A 185 -15.24 2.11 10.94
N THR A 186 -14.89 1.56 12.09
CA THR A 186 -14.82 2.27 13.38
C THR A 186 -13.40 2.65 13.77
N ILE A 187 -12.39 2.07 13.10
CA ILE A 187 -10.97 2.29 13.40
C ILE A 187 -10.54 3.66 12.87
N PRO A 188 -9.85 4.48 13.68
CA PRO A 188 -9.25 5.74 13.23
C PRO A 188 -8.35 5.50 12.01
N THR A 189 -8.66 6.17 10.91
CA THR A 189 -7.95 5.96 9.64
C THR A 189 -7.53 7.28 9.03
N TYR A 190 -6.25 7.44 8.77
CA TYR A 190 -5.65 8.58 8.10
C TYR A 190 -5.43 8.22 6.62
N ILE A 191 -6.00 8.98 5.70
CA ILE A 191 -6.02 8.62 4.27
C ILE A 191 -5.46 9.76 3.43
N TYR A 192 -4.39 9.50 2.70
CA TYR A 192 -3.68 10.46 1.86
C TYR A 192 -3.87 10.11 0.39
N MET A 193 -4.45 11.04 -0.36
CA MET A 193 -4.75 10.88 -1.79
C MET A 193 -3.94 11.88 -2.60
N SER A 194 -3.27 11.42 -3.65
CA SER A 194 -2.48 12.30 -4.52
C SER A 194 -3.34 12.95 -5.61
N ASN A 195 -3.20 14.28 -5.78
CA ASN A 195 -3.97 15.02 -6.77
C ASN A 195 -3.57 14.70 -8.22
N LYS A 196 -2.31 14.40 -8.44
CA LYS A 196 -1.76 14.07 -9.76
C LYS A 196 -1.66 12.56 -9.99
N ASP A 197 -2.28 11.74 -9.11
CA ASP A 197 -2.32 10.29 -9.23
C ASP A 197 -2.85 9.86 -10.61
N GLU A 198 -2.13 8.97 -11.25
CA GLU A 198 -2.42 8.46 -12.58
C GLU A 198 -3.14 7.11 -12.59
N VAL A 199 -3.31 6.50 -11.42
CA VAL A 199 -3.96 5.20 -11.20
C VAL A 199 -5.23 5.35 -10.40
N VAL A 200 -5.24 6.21 -9.38
CA VAL A 200 -6.36 6.38 -8.45
C VAL A 200 -7.04 7.72 -8.65
N SER A 201 -8.33 7.70 -8.95
CA SER A 201 -9.12 8.92 -9.10
C SER A 201 -9.43 9.58 -7.76
N ARG A 202 -9.31 10.91 -7.68
CA ARG A 202 -9.83 11.71 -6.56
C ARG A 202 -11.32 11.44 -6.25
N LYS A 203 -12.08 10.94 -7.23
CA LYS A 203 -13.47 10.52 -7.01
C LYS A 203 -13.59 9.37 -5.99
N SER A 204 -12.49 8.70 -5.62
CA SER A 204 -12.44 7.76 -4.49
C SER A 204 -12.89 8.40 -3.19
N MET A 205 -12.61 9.69 -2.97
CA MET A 205 -12.99 10.44 -1.76
C MET A 205 -14.52 10.46 -1.51
N LYS A 206 -15.33 10.29 -2.53
CA LYS A 206 -16.80 10.19 -2.36
C LYS A 206 -17.22 9.01 -1.48
N TYR A 207 -16.39 7.97 -1.41
CA TYR A 207 -16.63 6.75 -0.65
C TYR A 207 -15.89 6.74 0.71
N LEU A 208 -15.12 7.79 1.00
CA LEU A 208 -14.34 7.93 2.23
C LEU A 208 -15.02 8.88 3.24
N LYS A 209 -16.33 8.97 3.18
CA LYS A 209 -17.14 9.78 4.10
C LYS A 209 -17.48 8.94 5.34
N ASN A 210 -16.65 9.03 6.35
CA ASN A 210 -16.81 8.34 7.64
C ASN A 210 -16.16 9.22 8.72
N ASN A 211 -16.79 9.34 9.88
CA ASN A 211 -16.31 10.19 10.97
C ASN A 211 -14.96 9.73 11.54
N ASN A 212 -14.61 8.46 11.36
CA ASN A 212 -13.32 7.92 11.79
C ASN A 212 -12.22 8.11 10.73
N PHE A 213 -12.52 8.73 9.58
CA PHE A 213 -11.56 8.97 8.52
C PHE A 213 -11.12 10.43 8.50
N LYS A 214 -9.80 10.63 8.59
CA LYS A 214 -9.15 11.91 8.28
C LYS A 214 -8.55 11.81 6.88
N THR A 215 -9.08 12.60 5.94
CA THR A 215 -8.66 12.52 4.53
C THR A 215 -7.93 13.77 4.10
N TYR A 216 -6.79 13.60 3.42
CA TYR A 216 -5.90 14.66 2.96
C TYR A 216 -5.61 14.52 1.46
N ILE A 217 -5.28 15.64 0.82
CA ILE A 217 -4.89 15.67 -0.59
C ILE A 217 -3.48 16.21 -0.71
N LEU A 218 -2.58 15.37 -1.21
CA LEU A 218 -1.23 15.74 -1.60
C LEU A 218 -1.29 16.44 -2.96
N LYS A 219 -0.85 17.70 -3.01
CA LYS A 219 -1.14 18.59 -4.16
C LYS A 219 -0.34 18.24 -5.42
N ASN A 220 0.92 17.87 -5.23
CA ASN A 220 1.88 17.69 -6.34
C ASN A 220 2.30 16.25 -6.56
N SER A 221 1.86 15.33 -5.72
CA SER A 221 2.26 13.93 -5.73
C SER A 221 1.48 13.09 -6.74
N GLN A 222 2.10 11.99 -7.17
CA GLN A 222 1.59 10.96 -8.06
C GLN A 222 1.34 9.66 -7.28
N HIS A 223 1.14 8.55 -7.99
CA HIS A 223 0.85 7.26 -7.34
C HIS A 223 2.05 6.71 -6.55
N PHE A 224 3.26 6.82 -7.08
CA PHE A 224 4.50 6.34 -6.48
C PHE A 224 5.49 7.44 -6.12
N TYR A 225 5.24 8.67 -6.54
CA TYR A 225 6.14 9.80 -6.35
C TYR A 225 5.47 10.85 -5.45
N TYR A 226 6.15 11.21 -4.39
CA TYR A 226 5.81 12.34 -3.54
C TYR A 226 6.81 13.48 -3.79
N ASP A 227 6.32 14.70 -4.11
CA ASP A 227 7.22 15.85 -4.20
C ASP A 227 7.71 16.22 -2.81
N GLU A 228 8.78 17.01 -2.73
CA GLU A 228 9.47 17.29 -1.45
C GLU A 228 8.53 17.88 -0.38
N TYR A 229 7.66 18.81 -0.78
CA TYR A 229 6.71 19.43 0.14
C TYR A 229 5.66 18.42 0.64
N ASP A 230 5.03 17.71 -0.27
CA ASP A 230 4.03 16.69 0.07
C ASP A 230 4.68 15.54 0.85
N LYS A 231 5.93 15.17 0.53
CA LYS A 231 6.69 14.13 1.23
C LYS A 231 6.99 14.55 2.67
N THR A 232 7.49 15.76 2.88
CA THR A 232 7.75 16.29 4.22
C THR A 232 6.48 16.35 5.06
N PHE A 233 5.38 16.86 4.48
CA PHE A 233 4.08 16.86 5.14
C PHE A 233 3.64 15.44 5.52
N LEU A 234 3.73 14.50 4.59
CA LEU A 234 3.31 13.11 4.77
C LEU A 234 4.10 12.38 5.87
N LEU A 235 5.42 12.58 5.91
CA LEU A 235 6.28 12.00 6.94
C LEU A 235 6.03 12.61 8.32
N ASN A 236 5.77 13.91 8.41
CA ASN A 236 5.34 14.56 9.66
C ASN A 236 4.00 14.01 10.15
N GLU A 237 3.02 13.86 9.26
CA GLU A 237 1.73 13.26 9.59
C GLU A 237 1.87 11.78 10.02
N PHE A 238 2.79 11.05 9.40
CA PHE A 238 3.09 9.69 9.82
C PHE A 238 3.75 9.65 11.20
N ASN A 239 4.69 10.56 11.46
CA ASN A 239 5.28 10.69 12.79
C ASN A 239 4.22 11.03 13.85
N ASN A 240 3.30 11.97 13.56
CA ASN A 240 2.16 12.27 14.43
C ASN A 240 1.29 11.03 14.68
N PHE A 241 0.99 10.26 13.63
CA PHE A 241 0.27 8.99 13.74
C PHE A 241 0.98 8.00 14.66
N VAL A 242 2.30 7.86 14.53
CA VAL A 242 3.13 7.02 15.39
C VAL A 242 3.10 7.53 16.85
N GLN A 243 3.11 8.86 17.08
CA GLN A 243 3.05 9.39 18.45
C GLN A 243 1.69 9.08 19.14
N THR A 244 0.60 8.96 18.40
CA THR A 244 -0.69 8.56 18.99
C THR A 244 -0.64 7.17 19.62
N THR A 245 0.32 6.33 19.22
CA THR A 245 0.48 4.97 19.76
C THR A 245 1.09 4.93 21.15
N LYS A 246 1.72 6.01 21.60
CA LYS A 246 2.35 6.10 22.94
C LYS A 246 1.34 6.33 24.07
N ASN A 247 0.13 6.74 23.73
CA ASN A 247 -0.91 7.12 24.70
C ASN A 247 -1.92 5.98 24.94
N ILE A 248 -1.61 4.78 24.50
CA ILE A 248 -2.39 3.56 24.70
C ILE A 248 -1.58 2.57 25.53
#